data_212e02bb549c8b611181528483ab3b74
#
_entry.id   212e02bb549c8b611181528483ab3b74
#
_cell.length_a   1.000
_cell.length_b   1.000
_cell.length_c   1.000
_cell.angle_alpha   90.00
_cell.angle_beta   90.00
_cell.angle_gamma   90.00
#
_symmetry.space_group_name_H-M   'P 1'
#
loop_
_entity.id
_entity.type
_entity.pdbx_description
1 polymer ?
#
loop_
_entity_poly.entity_id
_entity_poly.type
_entity_poly.pdbx_seq_one_letter_code
_entity_poly.pdbx_strand_id
1 'polypeptide(L)'
;GWVRAAKGHDIDPASLSFKSGDTFKLAARGKSNESAVFLDSTGRSYSLPVRLLPSARGQGEPLSGKINPPSGASFKGVMMGAGEDYYLLSTDAGYGFVAKLEDMHANKKAGKALLTVPKGGEVLAPVSAENYSESMLVAISNIGRMLVFPLTDLPIMARGKGNKIMNIPSAKLATREEFMLAVVVLSPKDALMIYAGKRHLRMKLTDLEHYVGERARRGNKLPRGFQKVDSVSIEKK
;
A
#
# COMPACT_ATOMS: atom_id res chain seq x y z
N GLY A 1 12.05 3.98 12.18
CA GLY A 1 11.77 5.25 11.51
C GLY A 1 11.42 6.35 12.48
N TRP A 2 11.73 7.57 12.08
CA TRP A 2 11.36 8.80 12.79
C TRP A 2 10.05 9.34 12.24
N VAL A 3 9.23 9.95 13.10
CA VAL A 3 7.91 10.49 12.76
C VAL A 3 7.79 11.93 13.24
N ARG A 4 7.03 12.72 12.50
CA ARG A 4 6.65 14.08 12.86
C ARG A 4 5.36 14.47 12.15
N ALA A 5 4.66 15.47 12.67
CA ALA A 5 3.43 16.01 12.11
C ALA A 5 3.64 17.48 11.67
N ALA A 6 3.36 17.78 10.42
CA ALA A 6 3.35 19.13 9.88
C ALA A 6 1.92 19.67 9.80
N LYS A 7 1.73 20.95 10.11
CA LYS A 7 0.45 21.65 9.95
C LYS A 7 0.38 22.27 8.57
N GLY A 8 -0.74 22.08 7.88
CA GLY A 8 -1.03 22.63 6.56
C GLY A 8 -1.36 21.57 5.54
N HIS A 9 -2.08 21.96 4.50
CA HIS A 9 -2.52 21.06 3.44
C HIS A 9 -1.59 21.04 2.21
N ASP A 10 -0.84 22.13 2.00
CA ASP A 10 -0.01 22.34 0.82
C ASP A 10 1.47 22.04 1.04
N ILE A 11 1.76 21.22 2.06
CA ILE A 11 3.13 20.83 2.37
C ILE A 11 3.50 19.62 1.50
N ASP A 12 4.62 19.75 0.78
CA ASP A 12 5.30 18.60 0.19
C ASP A 12 6.19 17.94 1.24
N PRO A 13 5.84 16.74 1.74
CA PRO A 13 6.62 16.08 2.79
C PRO A 13 8.07 15.78 2.38
N ALA A 14 8.33 15.58 1.09
CA ALA A 14 9.68 15.29 0.58
C ALA A 14 10.59 16.53 0.59
N SER A 15 10.00 17.73 0.57
CA SER A 15 10.75 19.00 0.61
C SER A 15 11.17 19.43 2.02
N LEU A 16 10.70 18.75 3.06
CA LEU A 16 11.08 19.05 4.43
C LEU A 16 12.55 18.69 4.70
N SER A 17 13.19 19.41 5.63
CA SER A 17 14.55 19.08 6.06
C SER A 17 14.58 17.80 6.89
N PHE A 18 15.56 16.96 6.66
CA PHE A 18 15.78 15.69 7.37
C PHE A 18 17.14 15.70 8.08
N LYS A 19 17.25 14.91 9.14
CA LYS A 19 18.50 14.65 9.78
C LYS A 19 19.49 14.02 8.79
N SER A 20 20.78 14.30 8.96
CA SER A 20 21.81 13.70 8.10
C SER A 20 21.71 12.17 8.06
N GLY A 21 21.64 11.62 6.86
CA GLY A 21 21.44 10.19 6.61
C GLY A 21 19.98 9.73 6.56
N ASP A 22 19.03 10.58 6.92
CA ASP A 22 17.60 10.29 6.80
C ASP A 22 17.03 10.84 5.49
N THR A 23 16.00 10.16 4.99
CA THR A 23 15.25 10.56 3.80
C THR A 23 13.77 10.41 4.04
N PHE A 24 12.96 11.10 3.23
CA PHE A 24 11.51 10.91 3.21
C PHE A 24 11.17 9.45 2.88
N LYS A 25 10.24 8.88 3.64
CA LYS A 25 9.75 7.51 3.39
C LYS A 25 8.27 7.48 3.07
N LEU A 26 7.43 7.93 3.98
CA LEU A 26 5.96 7.82 3.91
C LEU A 26 5.30 9.06 4.50
N ALA A 27 4.14 9.41 3.98
CA ALA A 27 3.27 10.43 4.56
C ALA A 27 1.79 10.06 4.38
N ALA A 28 0.97 10.53 5.30
CA ALA A 28 -0.47 10.53 5.17
C ALA A 28 -1.00 11.92 5.53
N ARG A 29 -2.11 12.30 4.91
CA ARG A 29 -2.83 13.55 5.20
C ARG A 29 -4.09 13.24 5.98
N GLY A 30 -4.41 14.07 6.96
CA GLY A 30 -5.60 13.92 7.79
C GLY A 30 -5.80 15.10 8.70
N LYS A 31 -6.82 15.03 9.55
CA LYS A 31 -7.15 16.07 10.50
C LYS A 31 -6.37 15.90 11.80
N SER A 32 -6.11 17.00 12.50
CA SER A 32 -5.34 17.01 13.76
C SER A 32 -6.02 16.27 14.91
N ASN A 33 -7.32 16.05 14.84
CA ASN A 33 -8.09 15.30 15.83
C ASN A 33 -8.22 13.80 15.51
N GLU A 34 -7.65 13.34 14.39
CA GLU A 34 -7.60 11.94 13.99
C GLU A 34 -6.37 11.24 14.57
N SER A 35 -6.34 9.91 14.41
CA SER A 35 -5.18 9.08 14.71
C SER A 35 -4.52 8.62 13.42
N ALA A 36 -3.19 8.60 13.43
CA ALA A 36 -2.43 7.95 12.39
C ALA A 36 -2.33 6.44 12.67
N VAL A 37 -2.54 5.62 11.66
CA VAL A 37 -2.39 4.17 11.70
C VAL A 37 -1.15 3.78 10.93
N PHE A 38 -0.23 3.07 11.57
CA PHE A 38 1.01 2.58 10.98
C PHE A 38 0.91 1.07 10.74
N LEU A 39 1.36 0.62 9.60
CA LEU A 39 1.46 -0.80 9.25
C LEU A 39 2.93 -1.19 9.14
N ASP A 40 3.34 -2.22 9.86
CA ASP A 40 4.72 -2.72 9.80
C ASP A 40 4.89 -3.92 8.86
N SER A 41 6.14 -4.32 8.64
CA SER A 41 6.52 -5.44 7.78
C SER A 41 6.08 -6.82 8.27
N THR A 42 5.64 -6.93 9.52
CA THR A 42 5.07 -8.17 10.06
C THR A 42 3.56 -8.27 9.91
N GLY A 43 2.93 -7.21 9.36
CA GLY A 43 1.48 -7.13 9.19
C GLY A 43 0.73 -6.63 10.42
N ARG A 44 1.41 -6.05 11.41
CA ARG A 44 0.82 -5.44 12.59
C ARG A 44 0.51 -3.97 12.35
N SER A 45 -0.59 -3.51 12.92
CA SER A 45 -0.99 -2.09 12.92
C SER A 45 -0.85 -1.47 14.30
N TYR A 46 -0.57 -0.18 14.30
CA TYR A 46 -0.38 0.66 15.50
C TYR A 46 -1.12 1.97 15.29
N SER A 47 -1.67 2.54 16.35
CA SER A 47 -2.39 3.82 16.26
C SER A 47 -1.83 4.83 17.22
N LEU A 48 -1.64 6.05 16.76
CA LEU A 48 -1.23 7.19 17.57
C LEU A 48 -2.09 8.41 17.24
N PRO A 49 -2.70 9.06 18.23
CA PRO A 49 -3.32 10.35 18.01
C PRO A 49 -2.31 11.35 17.45
N VAL A 50 -2.66 12.05 16.38
CA VAL A 50 -1.74 13.00 15.71
C VAL A 50 -1.24 14.09 16.66
N ARG A 51 -2.08 14.52 17.61
CA ARG A 51 -1.71 15.50 18.64
C ARG A 51 -0.53 15.07 19.53
N LEU A 52 -0.23 13.78 19.60
CA LEU A 52 0.88 13.20 20.36
C LEU A 52 2.17 13.05 19.53
N LEU A 53 2.11 13.35 18.25
CA LEU A 53 3.27 13.32 17.38
C LEU A 53 4.08 14.62 17.51
N PRO A 54 5.41 14.54 17.41
CA PRO A 54 6.25 15.74 17.45
C PRO A 54 5.98 16.66 16.26
N SER A 55 6.16 17.95 16.49
CA SER A 55 6.00 18.95 15.43
C SER A 55 7.09 18.83 14.37
N ALA A 56 6.73 19.08 13.11
CA ALA A 56 7.67 19.13 11.98
C ALA A 56 8.60 20.36 12.01
N ARG A 57 8.48 21.25 12.99
CA ARG A 57 9.50 22.30 13.26
C ARG A 57 10.80 21.70 13.76
N GLY A 58 10.74 20.52 14.42
CA GLY A 58 11.91 19.73 14.81
C GLY A 58 12.19 18.59 13.84
N GLN A 59 13.18 17.78 14.17
CA GLN A 59 13.58 16.62 13.37
C GLN A 59 12.66 15.39 13.55
N GLY A 60 11.69 15.48 14.45
CA GLY A 60 10.82 14.35 14.80
C GLY A 60 11.38 13.50 15.94
N GLU A 61 10.76 12.38 16.18
CA GLU A 61 11.15 11.40 17.22
C GLU A 61 11.07 9.97 16.67
N PRO A 62 11.85 9.03 17.24
CA PRO A 62 11.73 7.63 16.89
C PRO A 62 10.32 7.10 17.18
N LEU A 63 9.69 6.46 16.22
CA LEU A 63 8.36 5.88 16.39
C LEU A 63 8.38 4.75 17.43
N SER A 64 9.51 4.02 17.56
CA SER A 64 9.74 3.00 18.59
C SER A 64 9.71 3.53 20.03
N GLY A 65 9.83 4.83 20.23
CA GLY A 65 9.62 5.45 21.54
C GLY A 65 8.15 5.56 21.95
N LYS A 66 7.23 5.41 21.01
CA LYS A 66 5.79 5.55 21.22
C LYS A 66 5.03 4.23 21.11
N ILE A 67 5.52 3.31 20.30
CA ILE A 67 4.95 1.98 20.04
C ILE A 67 6.05 0.92 20.13
N ASN A 68 5.64 -0.35 20.29
CA ASN A 68 6.55 -1.49 20.47
C ASN A 68 6.44 -2.48 19.31
N PRO A 69 7.02 -2.20 18.13
CA PRO A 69 7.07 -3.16 17.04
C PRO A 69 8.02 -4.32 17.37
N PRO A 70 7.82 -5.50 16.78
CA PRO A 70 8.79 -6.59 16.88
C PRO A 70 10.18 -6.17 16.40
N SER A 71 11.22 -6.79 16.97
CA SER A 71 12.60 -6.52 16.54
C SER A 71 12.78 -6.77 15.04
N GLY A 72 13.43 -5.86 14.35
CA GLY A 72 13.67 -5.93 12.91
C GLY A 72 12.47 -5.52 12.03
N ALA A 73 11.31 -5.21 12.60
CA ALA A 73 10.18 -4.70 11.84
C ALA A 73 10.46 -3.32 11.24
N SER A 74 10.02 -3.13 10.01
CA SER A 74 10.04 -1.84 9.31
C SER A 74 8.62 -1.38 8.99
N PHE A 75 8.39 -0.07 8.89
CA PHE A 75 7.07 0.45 8.56
C PHE A 75 6.87 0.47 7.05
N LYS A 76 5.73 -0.07 6.60
CA LYS A 76 5.33 -0.20 5.20
C LYS A 76 4.22 0.78 4.81
N GLY A 77 3.53 1.35 5.78
CA GLY A 77 2.44 2.28 5.51
C GLY A 77 2.10 3.17 6.69
N VAL A 78 1.52 4.31 6.37
CA VAL A 78 0.83 5.20 7.30
C VAL A 78 -0.49 5.61 6.67
N MET A 79 -1.56 5.56 7.43
CA MET A 79 -2.92 5.83 6.99
C MET A 79 -3.59 6.81 7.94
N MET A 80 -4.41 7.69 7.40
CA MET A 80 -5.27 8.61 8.14
C MET A 80 -6.60 8.77 7.40
N GLY A 81 -7.62 9.21 8.09
CA GLY A 81 -8.93 9.48 7.53
C GLY A 81 -10.06 9.14 8.50
N ALA A 82 -11.27 9.09 7.98
CA ALA A 82 -12.45 8.67 8.72
C ALA A 82 -12.45 7.15 8.97
N GLY A 83 -13.11 6.72 10.03
CA GLY A 83 -13.16 5.30 10.40
C GLY A 83 -13.73 4.39 9.32
N GLU A 84 -14.71 4.87 8.57
CA GLU A 84 -15.34 4.16 7.44
C GLU A 84 -14.55 4.17 6.13
N ASP A 85 -13.44 4.89 6.04
CA ASP A 85 -12.59 4.90 4.84
C ASP A 85 -11.99 3.51 4.61
N TYR A 86 -11.97 3.09 3.36
CA TYR A 86 -11.44 1.80 2.95
C TYR A 86 -9.99 1.90 2.48
N TYR A 87 -9.21 0.88 2.85
CA TYR A 87 -7.86 0.65 2.35
C TYR A 87 -7.72 -0.79 1.85
N LEU A 88 -7.00 -0.95 0.74
CA LEU A 88 -6.55 -2.24 0.24
C LEU A 88 -5.24 -2.60 0.95
N LEU A 89 -5.27 -3.72 1.65
CA LEU A 89 -4.09 -4.33 2.30
C LEU A 89 -3.70 -5.58 1.54
N SER A 90 -2.43 -5.72 1.24
CA SER A 90 -1.95 -6.85 0.43
C SER A 90 -0.51 -7.24 0.76
N THR A 91 -0.16 -8.45 0.31
CA THR A 91 1.20 -8.98 0.33
C THR A 91 1.65 -9.30 -1.09
N ASP A 92 2.93 -9.28 -1.33
CA ASP A 92 3.51 -9.61 -2.63
C ASP A 92 3.40 -11.10 -3.00
N ALA A 93 2.91 -11.91 -2.06
CA ALA A 93 2.48 -13.28 -2.34
C ALA A 93 1.19 -13.36 -3.19
N GLY A 94 0.57 -12.20 -3.48
CA GLY A 94 -0.64 -12.12 -4.29
C GLY A 94 -1.93 -12.27 -3.52
N TYR A 95 -1.96 -11.97 -2.22
CA TYR A 95 -3.16 -12.00 -1.37
C TYR A 95 -3.47 -10.61 -0.81
N GLY A 96 -4.74 -10.37 -0.54
CA GLY A 96 -5.18 -9.13 0.10
C GLY A 96 -6.67 -9.08 0.35
N PHE A 97 -7.08 -7.98 0.96
CA PHE A 97 -8.47 -7.67 1.29
C PHE A 97 -8.64 -6.16 1.46
N VAL A 98 -9.88 -5.73 1.45
CA VAL A 98 -10.26 -4.35 1.76
C VAL A 98 -10.68 -4.28 3.21
N ALA A 99 -10.19 -3.29 3.95
CA ALA A 99 -10.54 -3.10 5.36
C ALA A 99 -10.92 -1.65 5.63
N LYS A 100 -11.80 -1.45 6.62
CA LYS A 100 -12.11 -0.12 7.15
C LYS A 100 -10.96 0.37 8.03
N LEU A 101 -10.68 1.66 7.98
CA LEU A 101 -9.65 2.26 8.82
C LEU A 101 -9.92 2.05 10.32
N GLU A 102 -11.18 2.10 10.75
CA GLU A 102 -11.57 1.83 12.14
C GLU A 102 -11.14 0.44 12.63
N ASP A 103 -11.17 -0.58 11.76
CA ASP A 103 -10.74 -1.94 12.08
C ASP A 103 -9.21 -2.07 12.21
N MET A 104 -8.45 -1.08 11.73
CA MET A 104 -6.99 -1.08 11.80
C MET A 104 -6.45 -0.42 13.08
N HIS A 105 -7.29 0.30 13.81
CA HIS A 105 -6.89 0.94 15.06
C HIS A 105 -6.49 -0.09 16.12
N ALA A 106 -5.40 0.20 16.83
CA ALA A 106 -4.86 -0.62 17.90
C ALA A 106 -4.74 0.18 19.19
N ASN A 107 -5.30 -0.32 20.29
CA ASN A 107 -5.28 0.35 21.59
C ASN A 107 -3.99 0.08 22.38
N LYS A 108 -3.23 -0.96 22.01
CA LYS A 108 -2.01 -1.37 22.68
C LYS A 108 -0.76 -0.89 21.93
N LYS A 109 0.29 -0.51 22.67
CA LYS A 109 1.59 -0.14 22.07
C LYS A 109 2.21 -1.26 21.23
N ALA A 110 1.96 -2.52 21.59
CA ALA A 110 2.39 -3.69 20.82
C ALA A 110 1.60 -3.89 19.52
N GLY A 111 0.62 -3.02 19.23
CA GLY A 111 -0.22 -3.11 18.06
C GLY A 111 -1.14 -4.33 18.05
N LYS A 112 -1.73 -4.58 16.90
CA LYS A 112 -2.56 -5.77 16.68
C LYS A 112 -2.20 -6.45 15.37
N ALA A 113 -2.38 -7.77 15.28
CA ALA A 113 -2.27 -8.51 14.05
C ALA A 113 -3.41 -8.10 13.10
N LEU A 114 -3.06 -7.54 11.95
CA LEU A 114 -3.99 -7.05 10.94
C LEU A 114 -3.89 -7.87 9.65
N LEU A 115 -2.71 -7.91 9.05
CA LEU A 115 -2.44 -8.59 7.79
C LEU A 115 -1.56 -9.82 8.05
N THR A 116 -2.07 -11.01 7.72
CA THR A 116 -1.29 -12.24 7.81
C THR A 116 -0.39 -12.35 6.58
N VAL A 117 0.91 -12.41 6.81
CA VAL A 117 1.91 -12.49 5.75
C VAL A 117 2.21 -13.96 5.43
N PRO A 118 1.94 -14.44 4.20
CA PRO A 118 2.33 -15.79 3.80
C PRO A 118 3.84 -16.00 3.85
N LYS A 119 4.26 -17.25 4.05
CA LYS A 119 5.68 -17.61 4.05
C LYS A 119 6.35 -17.18 2.74
N GLY A 120 7.47 -16.48 2.85
CA GLY A 120 8.22 -15.95 1.70
C GLY A 120 7.65 -14.66 1.11
N GLY A 121 6.51 -14.19 1.60
CA GLY A 121 5.90 -12.93 1.17
C GLY A 121 6.32 -11.74 2.02
N GLU A 122 6.05 -10.56 1.50
CA GLU A 122 6.28 -9.27 2.16
C GLU A 122 5.02 -8.41 2.10
N VAL A 123 4.85 -7.55 3.09
CA VAL A 123 3.76 -6.56 3.12
C VAL A 123 4.01 -5.50 2.05
N LEU A 124 2.98 -5.22 1.25
CA LEU A 124 2.96 -4.08 0.35
C LEU A 124 2.39 -2.84 1.07
N ALA A 125 2.72 -1.66 0.56
CA ALA A 125 2.15 -0.42 1.06
C ALA A 125 0.61 -0.44 0.93
N PRO A 126 -0.14 -0.02 1.96
CA PRO A 126 -1.58 0.13 1.87
C PRO A 126 -1.98 1.09 0.76
N VAL A 127 -3.09 0.83 0.11
CA VAL A 127 -3.63 1.68 -0.96
C VAL A 127 -5.03 2.15 -0.57
N SER A 128 -5.28 3.46 -0.66
CA SER A 128 -6.63 3.99 -0.46
C SER A 128 -7.60 3.33 -1.46
N ALA A 129 -8.71 2.84 -0.96
CA ALA A 129 -9.76 2.18 -1.75
C ALA A 129 -10.99 3.07 -1.90
N GLU A 130 -10.77 4.34 -2.24
CA GLU A 130 -11.84 5.29 -2.57
C GLU A 130 -12.72 4.74 -3.70
N ASN A 131 -14.02 5.04 -3.64
CA ASN A 131 -15.00 4.56 -4.61
C ASN A 131 -14.97 3.04 -4.82
N TYR A 132 -14.98 2.30 -3.70
CA TYR A 132 -14.92 0.83 -3.68
C TYR A 132 -15.83 0.16 -4.70
N SER A 133 -17.06 0.64 -4.86
CA SER A 133 -18.07 0.06 -5.77
C SER A 133 -17.80 0.28 -7.26
N GLU A 134 -17.00 1.29 -7.62
CA GLU A 134 -16.78 1.70 -9.02
C GLU A 134 -15.34 1.51 -9.49
N SER A 135 -14.41 1.28 -8.57
CA SER A 135 -12.98 1.18 -8.87
C SER A 135 -12.60 -0.22 -9.33
N MET A 136 -11.56 -0.27 -10.16
CA MET A 136 -10.88 -1.50 -10.56
C MET A 136 -9.61 -1.69 -9.73
N LEU A 137 -9.34 -2.93 -9.36
CA LEU A 137 -8.03 -3.33 -8.84
C LEU A 137 -7.13 -3.69 -10.02
N VAL A 138 -5.94 -3.14 -10.03
CA VAL A 138 -4.88 -3.49 -10.98
C VAL A 138 -3.73 -4.11 -10.21
N ALA A 139 -3.41 -5.37 -10.51
CA ALA A 139 -2.29 -6.10 -9.93
C ALA A 139 -1.20 -6.33 -10.98
N ILE A 140 0.04 -6.04 -10.64
CA ILE A 140 1.18 -6.17 -11.56
C ILE A 140 2.28 -6.96 -10.87
N SER A 141 2.81 -7.99 -11.56
CA SER A 141 3.97 -8.74 -11.10
C SER A 141 5.28 -8.08 -11.58
N ASN A 142 6.38 -8.39 -10.89
CA ASN A 142 7.71 -7.91 -11.26
C ASN A 142 8.18 -8.37 -12.63
N ILE A 143 7.62 -9.49 -13.13
CA ILE A 143 7.94 -10.04 -14.46
C ILE A 143 7.01 -9.54 -15.57
N GLY A 144 6.27 -8.46 -15.31
CA GLY A 144 5.45 -7.80 -16.32
C GLY A 144 4.15 -8.51 -16.68
N ARG A 145 3.49 -9.16 -15.72
CA ARG A 145 2.11 -9.63 -15.87
C ARG A 145 1.16 -8.69 -15.15
N MET A 146 0.03 -8.43 -15.77
CA MET A 146 -1.01 -7.55 -15.23
C MET A 146 -2.38 -8.24 -15.24
N LEU A 147 -3.12 -8.06 -14.15
CA LEU A 147 -4.49 -8.54 -13.99
C LEU A 147 -5.35 -7.40 -13.47
N VAL A 148 -6.50 -7.21 -14.09
CA VAL A 148 -7.47 -6.16 -13.73
C VAL A 148 -8.81 -6.80 -13.46
N PHE A 149 -9.44 -6.44 -12.33
CA PHE A 149 -10.77 -6.91 -11.98
C PHE A 149 -11.48 -5.89 -11.06
N PRO A 150 -12.81 -5.95 -10.91
CA PRO A 150 -13.52 -5.05 -10.01
C PRO A 150 -13.02 -5.18 -8.58
N LEU A 151 -12.78 -4.04 -7.91
CA LEU A 151 -12.32 -4.04 -6.52
C LEU A 151 -13.30 -4.79 -5.59
N THR A 152 -14.59 -4.76 -5.93
CA THR A 152 -15.66 -5.49 -5.22
C THR A 152 -15.51 -7.01 -5.23
N ASP A 153 -14.65 -7.57 -6.05
CA ASP A 153 -14.32 -9.01 -6.04
C ASP A 153 -13.43 -9.41 -4.85
N LEU A 154 -12.86 -8.43 -4.14
CA LEU A 154 -12.19 -8.67 -2.86
C LEU A 154 -13.15 -8.48 -1.70
N PRO A 155 -13.05 -9.35 -0.66
CA PRO A 155 -13.89 -9.20 0.53
C PRO A 155 -13.46 -7.99 1.35
N ILE A 156 -14.43 -7.41 2.07
CA ILE A 156 -14.17 -6.49 3.17
C ILE A 156 -13.97 -7.32 4.43
N MET A 157 -12.81 -7.21 5.05
CA MET A 157 -12.43 -7.99 6.23
C MET A 157 -11.79 -7.07 7.28
N ALA A 158 -11.92 -7.44 8.55
CA ALA A 158 -11.26 -6.73 9.63
C ALA A 158 -9.79 -7.12 9.81
N ARG A 159 -9.42 -8.35 9.43
CA ARG A 159 -8.05 -8.90 9.53
C ARG A 159 -7.92 -10.21 8.78
N GLY A 160 -6.71 -10.63 8.52
CA GLY A 160 -6.39 -11.96 7.96
C GLY A 160 -5.41 -11.88 6.80
N LYS A 161 -5.33 -12.96 6.05
CA LYS A 161 -4.53 -13.07 4.83
C LYS A 161 -5.23 -12.43 3.62
N GLY A 162 -6.55 -12.45 3.64
CA GLY A 162 -7.38 -12.09 2.51
C GLY A 162 -7.48 -13.19 1.47
N ASN A 163 -8.00 -12.81 0.31
CA ASN A 163 -8.17 -13.70 -0.83
C ASN A 163 -7.06 -13.49 -1.86
N LYS A 164 -6.85 -14.50 -2.68
CA LYS A 164 -5.86 -14.41 -3.76
C LYS A 164 -6.28 -13.34 -4.77
N ILE A 165 -5.39 -12.38 -4.98
CA ILE A 165 -5.53 -11.30 -5.98
C ILE A 165 -5.00 -11.79 -7.32
N MET A 166 -3.73 -12.23 -7.33
CA MET A 166 -3.01 -12.69 -8.50
C MET A 166 -2.30 -14.00 -8.16
N ASN A 167 -2.27 -14.93 -9.10
CA ASN A 167 -1.57 -16.18 -8.89
C ASN A 167 -0.06 -15.99 -9.03
N ILE A 168 0.64 -16.02 -7.91
CA ILE A 168 2.11 -16.06 -7.84
C ILE A 168 2.50 -17.49 -7.43
N PRO A 169 3.27 -18.23 -8.24
CA PRO A 169 3.72 -19.56 -7.87
C PRO A 169 4.59 -19.53 -6.61
N SER A 170 4.26 -20.35 -5.62
CA SER A 170 4.93 -20.33 -4.31
C SER A 170 6.44 -20.62 -4.41
N ALA A 171 6.86 -21.48 -5.31
CA ALA A 171 8.28 -21.77 -5.56
C ALA A 171 9.04 -20.53 -6.07
N LYS A 172 8.42 -19.76 -6.98
CA LYS A 172 9.02 -18.54 -7.52
C LYS A 172 8.99 -17.38 -6.52
N LEU A 173 7.98 -17.33 -5.66
CA LEU A 173 7.95 -16.40 -4.55
C LEU A 173 9.09 -16.68 -3.57
N ALA A 174 9.31 -17.94 -3.21
CA ALA A 174 10.36 -18.34 -2.28
C ALA A 174 11.77 -17.96 -2.76
N THR A 175 12.02 -18.05 -4.06
CA THR A 175 13.30 -17.63 -4.70
C THR A 175 13.34 -16.16 -5.07
N ARG A 176 12.25 -15.42 -4.86
CA ARG A 176 12.09 -14.01 -5.26
C ARG A 176 12.18 -13.78 -6.79
N GLU A 177 12.00 -14.82 -7.58
CA GLU A 177 11.94 -14.69 -9.04
C GLU A 177 10.66 -13.99 -9.50
N GLU A 178 9.54 -14.28 -8.83
CA GLU A 178 8.24 -13.71 -9.15
C GLU A 178 7.47 -13.36 -7.87
N PHE A 179 6.94 -12.15 -7.84
CA PHE A 179 6.09 -11.64 -6.78
C PHE A 179 5.14 -10.56 -7.34
N MET A 180 4.08 -10.27 -6.62
CA MET A 180 3.21 -9.15 -6.96
C MET A 180 3.91 -7.85 -6.56
N LEU A 181 4.40 -7.11 -7.54
CA LEU A 181 5.17 -5.89 -7.32
C LEU A 181 4.32 -4.77 -6.74
N ALA A 182 3.13 -4.61 -7.28
CA ALA A 182 2.23 -3.52 -6.92
C ALA A 182 0.78 -3.88 -7.12
N VAL A 183 -0.06 -3.25 -6.32
CA VAL A 183 -1.51 -3.15 -6.52
C VAL A 183 -1.90 -1.69 -6.52
N VAL A 184 -2.82 -1.31 -7.36
CA VAL A 184 -3.42 0.02 -7.37
C VAL A 184 -4.93 -0.09 -7.49
N VAL A 185 -5.61 0.89 -6.94
CA VAL A 185 -7.07 1.06 -7.07
C VAL A 185 -7.31 2.19 -8.07
N LEU A 186 -7.81 1.83 -9.24
CA LEU A 186 -7.97 2.74 -10.36
C LEU A 186 -9.44 3.17 -10.49
N SER A 187 -9.67 4.47 -10.30
CA SER A 187 -10.96 5.09 -10.59
C SER A 187 -11.17 5.23 -12.11
N PRO A 188 -12.41 5.22 -12.61
CA PRO A 188 -12.69 5.37 -14.04
C PRO A 188 -12.11 6.61 -14.72
N LYS A 189 -11.82 7.65 -13.94
CA LYS A 189 -11.28 8.93 -14.43
C LYS A 189 -9.77 8.96 -14.52
N ASP A 190 -9.09 8.10 -13.77
CA ASP A 190 -7.64 8.13 -13.60
C ASP A 190 -6.93 7.33 -14.69
N ALA A 191 -5.62 7.52 -14.78
CA ALA A 191 -4.76 6.74 -15.65
C ALA A 191 -3.69 5.99 -14.84
N LEU A 192 -3.37 4.78 -15.29
CA LEU A 192 -2.29 3.96 -14.78
C LEU A 192 -0.98 4.36 -15.45
N MET A 193 0.07 4.54 -14.64
CA MET A 193 1.44 4.76 -15.11
C MET A 193 2.31 3.58 -14.71
N ILE A 194 2.97 2.95 -15.67
CA ILE A 194 3.89 1.83 -15.47
C ILE A 194 5.28 2.27 -15.91
N TYR A 195 6.29 2.04 -15.09
CA TYR A 195 7.67 2.41 -15.35
C TYR A 195 8.57 1.18 -15.44
N ALA A 196 9.40 1.13 -16.45
CA ALA A 196 10.38 0.08 -16.68
C ALA A 196 11.67 0.66 -17.27
N GLY A 197 12.69 0.84 -16.45
CA GLY A 197 13.92 1.55 -16.82
C GLY A 197 13.63 2.98 -17.26
N LYS A 198 14.02 3.33 -18.47
CA LYS A 198 13.75 4.64 -19.09
C LYS A 198 12.38 4.72 -19.77
N ARG A 199 11.62 3.64 -19.78
CA ARG A 199 10.32 3.55 -20.46
C ARG A 199 9.19 3.77 -19.46
N HIS A 200 8.12 4.36 -19.96
CA HIS A 200 6.86 4.45 -19.24
C HIS A 200 5.70 4.14 -20.18
N LEU A 201 4.62 3.66 -19.61
CA LEU A 201 3.39 3.34 -20.31
C LEU A 201 2.24 3.96 -19.54
N ARG A 202 1.46 4.80 -20.21
CA ARG A 202 0.24 5.42 -19.67
C ARG A 202 -0.97 4.72 -20.23
N MET A 203 -1.84 4.22 -19.37
CA MET A 203 -3.03 3.47 -19.73
C MET A 203 -4.26 4.04 -19.03
N LYS A 204 -5.28 4.36 -19.80
CA LYS A 204 -6.63 4.66 -19.27
C LYS A 204 -7.37 3.35 -19.02
N LEU A 205 -8.49 3.42 -18.32
CA LEU A 205 -9.31 2.23 -18.05
C LEU A 205 -9.72 1.48 -19.32
N THR A 206 -10.00 2.20 -20.41
CA THR A 206 -10.31 1.61 -21.72
C THR A 206 -9.16 0.84 -22.35
N ASP A 207 -7.92 1.19 -22.02
CA ASP A 207 -6.71 0.51 -22.53
C ASP A 207 -6.41 -0.78 -21.77
N LEU A 208 -7.08 -1.00 -20.64
CA LEU A 208 -6.86 -2.14 -19.75
C LEU A 208 -7.73 -3.37 -20.10
N GLU A 209 -8.60 -3.28 -21.09
CA GLU A 209 -9.59 -4.31 -21.43
C GLU A 209 -8.92 -5.69 -21.67
N HIS A 210 -7.77 -5.72 -22.34
CA HIS A 210 -7.00 -6.95 -22.56
C HIS A 210 -6.52 -7.62 -21.27
N TYR A 211 -6.42 -6.89 -20.17
CA TYR A 211 -5.92 -7.37 -18.87
C TYR A 211 -7.04 -7.68 -17.88
N VAL A 212 -8.27 -7.38 -18.23
CA VAL A 212 -9.45 -7.71 -17.41
C VAL A 212 -9.63 -9.22 -17.40
N GLY A 213 -9.77 -9.77 -16.21
CA GLY A 213 -9.95 -11.20 -16.03
C GLY A 213 -10.45 -11.56 -14.63
N GLU A 214 -10.67 -12.84 -14.41
CA GLU A 214 -11.07 -13.33 -13.11
C GLU A 214 -9.96 -13.13 -12.06
N ARG A 215 -10.35 -12.77 -10.87
CA ARG A 215 -9.46 -12.71 -9.70
C ARG A 215 -8.71 -14.04 -9.54
N ALA A 216 -7.50 -13.97 -9.03
CA ALA A 216 -6.62 -15.13 -8.78
C ALA A 216 -6.02 -15.78 -10.04
N ARG A 217 -6.19 -15.19 -11.21
CA ARG A 217 -5.47 -15.62 -12.41
C ARG A 217 -4.06 -15.03 -12.45
N ARG A 218 -3.23 -15.49 -13.38
CA ARG A 218 -1.85 -14.99 -13.54
C ARG A 218 -1.76 -13.62 -14.20
N GLY A 219 -2.80 -13.21 -14.90
CA GLY A 219 -2.80 -12.02 -15.73
C GLY A 219 -2.08 -12.21 -17.07
N ASN A 220 -2.18 -11.21 -17.92
CA ASN A 220 -1.58 -11.19 -19.26
C ASN A 220 -0.25 -10.41 -19.25
N LYS A 221 0.63 -10.74 -20.18
CA LYS A 221 1.92 -10.09 -20.32
C LYS A 221 1.76 -8.65 -20.83
N LEU A 222 2.48 -7.72 -20.20
CA LEU A 222 2.62 -6.36 -20.68
C LEU A 222 3.37 -6.33 -22.03
N PRO A 223 3.29 -5.22 -22.78
CA PRO A 223 3.99 -5.06 -24.05
C PRO A 223 5.50 -5.28 -23.92
N ARG A 224 6.14 -5.56 -25.06
CA ARG A 224 7.60 -5.72 -25.11
C ARG A 224 8.32 -4.49 -24.53
N GLY A 225 9.26 -4.73 -23.64
CA GLY A 225 10.00 -3.69 -22.91
C GLY A 225 9.48 -3.44 -21.51
N PHE A 226 8.38 -4.10 -21.10
CA PHE A 226 7.80 -4.04 -19.74
C PHE A 226 7.79 -5.40 -19.04
N GLN A 227 8.70 -6.31 -19.40
CA GLN A 227 8.86 -7.61 -18.73
C GLN A 227 9.55 -7.48 -17.35
N LYS A 228 10.14 -6.33 -17.07
CA LYS A 228 10.70 -5.97 -15.78
C LYS A 228 10.16 -4.62 -15.38
N VAL A 229 9.12 -4.64 -14.56
CA VAL A 229 8.48 -3.43 -14.06
C VAL A 229 9.23 -2.93 -12.82
N ASP A 230 9.53 -1.65 -12.77
CA ASP A 230 10.21 -1.03 -11.63
C ASP A 230 9.21 -0.41 -10.65
N SER A 231 8.20 0.29 -11.15
CA SER A 231 7.18 0.94 -10.31
C SER A 231 5.90 1.22 -11.08
N VAL A 232 4.86 1.49 -10.32
CA VAL A 232 3.52 1.81 -10.82
C VAL A 232 2.96 2.97 -10.01
N SER A 233 2.27 3.88 -10.68
CA SER A 233 1.58 5.00 -10.03
C SER A 233 0.25 5.29 -10.72
N ILE A 234 -0.55 6.14 -10.10
CA ILE A 234 -1.80 6.64 -10.67
C ILE A 234 -1.65 8.13 -10.97
N GLU A 235 -1.99 8.50 -12.20
CA GLU A 235 -2.20 9.88 -12.59
C GLU A 235 -3.67 10.22 -12.36
N LYS A 236 -3.95 10.98 -11.31
CA LYS A 236 -5.31 11.44 -10.98
C LYS A 236 -5.73 12.56 -11.94
N LYS A 237 -7.01 12.53 -12.32
CA LYS A 237 -7.64 13.55 -13.16
C LYS A 237 -8.55 14.45 -12.36
#